data_efee419825f14753a47daf89bd7cf3b0
#
_entry.id   efee419825f14753a47daf89bd7cf3b0
#
_cell.length_a   1.000
_cell.length_b   1.000
_cell.length_c   1.000
_cell.angle_alpha   90.00
_cell.angle_beta   90.00
_cell.angle_gamma   90.00
#
_symmetry.space_group_name_H-M   'P 1'
#
loop_
_entity.id
_entity.type
_entity.pdbx_description
1 polymer ?
#
loop_
_entity_poly.entity_id
_entity_poly.type
_entity_poly.pdbx_seq_one_letter_code
_entity_poly.pdbx_strand_id
1 'polypeptide(L)'
;PYDCKNVIFTGGEPMLNDLWPIARVLKRRGYHLSVESNGTVEVPDGLLDWICISPKDQMYPNVAIRQRTGDELKCVYVGQPLSLYDDLKDGFDHLFLQPCYDEAMSVEKNGRSFAITEDVVKNNPEWRLSLQTHKWMGIL
;
A
#
# COMPACT_ATOMS: atom_id res chain seq x y z
N PRO A 1 -8.14 27.82 0.95
CA PRO A 1 -7.15 26.91 0.39
C PRO A 1 -6.47 26.16 1.52
N TYR A 2 -6.36 24.84 1.42
CA TYR A 2 -5.64 24.03 2.39
C TYR A 2 -4.14 24.17 2.10
N ASP A 3 -3.33 24.44 3.12
CA ASP A 3 -1.86 24.47 3.00
C ASP A 3 -1.29 23.05 3.19
N CYS A 4 -1.82 22.09 2.43
CA CYS A 4 -1.33 20.72 2.45
C CYS A 4 -0.15 20.60 1.49
N LYS A 5 0.99 20.12 1.99
CA LYS A 5 2.22 19.88 1.24
C LYS A 5 2.48 18.41 0.95
N ASN A 6 1.48 17.54 1.11
CA ASN A 6 1.59 16.12 0.80
C ASN A 6 0.90 15.79 -0.52
N VAL A 7 1.60 15.07 -1.38
CA VAL A 7 1.08 14.54 -2.64
C VAL A 7 1.30 13.04 -2.67
N ILE A 8 0.26 12.29 -2.96
CA ILE A 8 0.33 10.83 -3.10
C ILE A 8 0.05 10.49 -4.56
N PHE A 9 1.00 9.86 -5.23
CA PHE A 9 0.80 9.27 -6.54
C PHE A 9 0.15 7.90 -6.36
N THR A 10 -1.02 7.75 -6.95
CA THR A 10 -1.84 6.53 -6.85
C THR A 10 -2.65 6.36 -8.15
N GLY A 11 -3.58 5.44 -8.18
CA GLY A 11 -4.42 5.14 -9.34
C GLY A 11 -4.08 3.77 -9.89
N GLY A 12 -4.11 3.51 -11.21
CA GLY A 12 -3.72 2.21 -11.77
C GLY A 12 -2.33 1.74 -11.24
N GLU A 13 -1.29 1.83 -12.03
CA GLU A 13 0.09 1.70 -11.53
C GLU A 13 0.85 2.99 -11.88
N PRO A 14 1.14 3.86 -10.87
CA PRO A 14 1.75 5.16 -11.15
C PRO A 14 3.16 5.04 -11.73
N MET A 15 3.92 3.99 -11.36
CA MET A 15 5.30 3.80 -11.82
C MET A 15 5.43 3.37 -13.28
N LEU A 16 4.33 3.13 -13.99
CA LEU A 16 4.32 2.99 -15.45
C LEU A 16 4.51 4.32 -16.18
N ASN A 17 4.44 5.44 -15.44
CA ASN A 17 4.59 6.78 -15.99
C ASN A 17 5.92 7.39 -15.54
N ASP A 18 6.49 8.28 -16.37
CA ASP A 18 7.64 9.09 -15.96
C ASP A 18 7.19 10.19 -14.99
N LEU A 19 7.40 9.98 -13.70
CA LEU A 19 7.04 10.94 -12.65
C LEU A 19 8.10 12.03 -12.43
N TRP A 20 9.31 11.91 -13.00
CA TRP A 20 10.40 12.87 -12.78
C TRP A 20 10.04 14.33 -13.07
N PRO A 21 9.38 14.66 -14.20
CA PRO A 21 9.07 16.06 -14.50
C PRO A 21 8.19 16.71 -13.44
N ILE A 22 7.13 16.03 -13.02
CA ILE A 22 6.21 16.56 -12.00
C ILE A 22 6.81 16.55 -10.60
N ALA A 23 7.52 15.46 -10.23
CA ALA A 23 8.16 15.33 -8.92
C ALA A 23 9.17 16.45 -8.67
N ARG A 24 10.01 16.78 -9.66
CA ARG A 24 10.98 17.89 -9.55
C ARG A 24 10.30 19.24 -9.28
N VAL A 25 9.18 19.51 -9.94
CA VAL A 25 8.43 20.77 -9.76
C VAL A 25 7.84 20.81 -8.34
N LEU A 26 7.25 19.74 -7.89
CA LEU A 26 6.62 19.66 -6.57
C LEU A 26 7.66 19.73 -5.44
N LYS A 27 8.78 18.99 -5.55
CA LYS A 27 9.87 19.04 -4.55
C LYS A 27 10.46 20.44 -4.41
N ARG A 28 10.69 21.16 -5.52
CA ARG A 28 11.16 22.56 -5.48
C ARG A 28 10.19 23.50 -4.75
N ARG A 29 8.91 23.16 -4.69
CA ARG A 29 7.86 23.90 -3.98
C ARG A 29 7.67 23.41 -2.53
N GLY A 30 8.50 22.48 -2.07
CA GLY A 30 8.47 21.94 -0.71
C GLY A 30 7.34 20.94 -0.44
N TYR A 31 6.89 20.21 -1.47
CA TYR A 31 5.94 19.11 -1.29
C TYR A 31 6.68 17.83 -0.89
N HIS A 32 6.08 17.08 0.03
CA HIS A 32 6.42 15.71 0.35
C HIS A 32 5.67 14.78 -0.61
N LEU A 33 6.41 13.88 -1.26
CA LEU A 33 5.88 13.04 -2.34
C LEU A 33 5.88 11.57 -1.93
N SER A 34 4.71 10.97 -1.96
CA SER A 34 4.51 9.55 -1.66
C SER A 34 3.98 8.80 -2.89
N VAL A 35 4.18 7.50 -2.92
CA VAL A 35 3.58 6.61 -3.93
C VAL A 35 2.90 5.41 -3.27
N GLU A 36 1.77 5.01 -3.82
CA GLU A 36 1.18 3.69 -3.64
C GLU A 36 1.32 2.90 -4.94
N SER A 37 2.22 1.92 -4.97
CA SER A 37 2.54 1.10 -6.14
C SER A 37 2.28 -0.37 -5.85
N ASN A 38 2.04 -1.16 -6.90
CA ASN A 38 1.97 -2.61 -6.79
C ASN A 38 3.37 -3.28 -6.74
N GLY A 39 4.45 -2.50 -6.90
CA GLY A 39 5.82 -2.95 -6.83
C GLY A 39 6.36 -3.67 -8.06
N THR A 40 5.61 -3.69 -9.17
CA THR A 40 6.06 -4.36 -10.40
C THR A 40 7.10 -3.57 -11.19
N VAL A 41 7.25 -2.29 -10.86
CA VAL A 41 8.25 -1.37 -11.43
C VAL A 41 9.04 -0.76 -10.29
N GLU A 42 10.37 -0.69 -10.45
CA GLU A 42 11.23 -0.06 -9.44
C GLU A 42 11.03 1.46 -9.41
N VAL A 43 11.04 2.02 -8.19
CA VAL A 43 10.99 3.45 -7.94
C VAL A 43 12.42 3.98 -8.05
N PRO A 44 12.70 4.95 -8.92
CA PRO A 44 14.04 5.55 -9.02
C PRO A 44 14.46 6.23 -7.72
N ASP A 45 15.72 6.04 -7.34
CA ASP A 45 16.31 6.64 -6.14
C ASP A 45 16.11 8.16 -6.08
N GLY A 46 15.73 8.66 -4.92
CA GLY A 46 15.55 10.10 -4.68
C GLY A 46 14.36 10.74 -5.39
N LEU A 47 13.56 9.97 -6.14
CA LEU A 47 12.36 10.48 -6.79
C LEU A 47 11.29 10.84 -5.78
N LEU A 48 11.02 9.96 -4.84
CA LEU A 48 9.93 10.07 -3.87
C LEU A 48 10.47 10.10 -2.43
N ASP A 49 9.66 10.58 -1.50
CA ASP A 49 10.01 10.73 -0.09
C ASP A 49 9.37 9.63 0.77
N TRP A 50 8.39 8.91 0.23
CA TRP A 50 7.73 7.76 0.87
C TRP A 50 7.27 6.76 -0.17
N ILE A 51 7.64 5.52 0.01
CA ILE A 51 7.33 4.42 -0.91
C ILE A 51 6.48 3.37 -0.17
N CYS A 52 5.22 3.26 -0.58
CA CYS A 52 4.32 2.20 -0.13
C CYS A 52 4.14 1.18 -1.24
N ILE A 53 4.52 -0.07 -0.97
CA ILE A 53 4.31 -1.19 -1.90
C ILE A 53 3.14 -2.03 -1.44
N SER A 54 2.17 -2.20 -2.34
CA SER A 54 0.98 -3.01 -2.12
C SER A 54 0.91 -4.13 -3.16
N PRO A 55 1.56 -5.27 -2.94
CA PRO A 55 1.58 -6.39 -3.88
C PRO A 55 0.18 -6.84 -4.25
N LYS A 56 0.01 -7.24 -5.51
CA LYS A 56 -1.24 -7.81 -6.04
C LYS A 56 -1.05 -9.29 -6.44
N ASP A 57 -0.10 -9.96 -5.82
CA ASP A 57 0.27 -11.35 -6.03
C ASP A 57 -0.92 -12.32 -5.85
N GLN A 58 -1.85 -11.99 -4.95
CA GLN A 58 -3.11 -12.71 -4.78
C GLN A 58 -3.96 -12.74 -6.05
N MET A 59 -3.98 -11.62 -6.78
CA MET A 59 -4.75 -11.45 -8.01
C MET A 59 -3.94 -11.86 -9.24
N TYR A 60 -2.62 -11.70 -9.18
CA TYR A 60 -1.68 -11.91 -10.30
C TYR A 60 -0.42 -12.67 -9.84
N PRO A 61 -0.54 -13.98 -9.53
CA PRO A 61 0.53 -14.76 -8.90
C PRO A 61 1.82 -14.92 -9.74
N ASN A 62 1.74 -14.59 -11.04
CA ASN A 62 2.89 -14.68 -11.96
C ASN A 62 3.62 -13.35 -12.18
N VAL A 63 3.20 -12.30 -11.49
CA VAL A 63 3.80 -10.97 -11.65
C VAL A 63 4.83 -10.75 -10.54
N ALA A 64 6.10 -10.64 -10.94
CA ALA A 64 7.20 -10.45 -10.00
C ALA A 64 7.17 -9.06 -9.36
N ILE A 65 7.35 -8.99 -8.05
CA ILE A 65 7.60 -7.76 -7.30
C ILE A 65 9.07 -7.39 -7.52
N ARG A 66 9.33 -6.25 -8.15
CA ARG A 66 10.66 -5.71 -8.43
C ARG A 66 11.12 -4.74 -7.35
N GLN A 67 10.22 -3.86 -6.90
CA GLN A 67 10.49 -2.95 -5.79
C GLN A 67 10.45 -3.74 -4.48
N ARG A 68 11.61 -4.01 -3.91
CA ARG A 68 11.77 -4.89 -2.74
C ARG A 68 12.14 -4.11 -1.47
N THR A 69 12.21 -2.80 -1.56
CA THR A 69 12.54 -1.90 -0.44
C THR A 69 11.61 -0.70 -0.47
N GLY A 70 11.40 -0.08 0.69
CA GLY A 70 10.57 1.11 0.82
C GLY A 70 10.19 1.38 2.27
N ASP A 71 9.28 2.30 2.48
CA ASP A 71 8.82 2.67 3.82
C ASP A 71 7.70 1.75 4.30
N GLU A 72 6.76 1.38 3.40
CA GLU A 72 5.63 0.53 3.75
C GLU A 72 5.49 -0.68 2.81
N LEU A 73 5.32 -1.87 3.40
CA LEU A 73 4.73 -3.03 2.74
C LEU A 73 3.29 -3.18 3.23
N LYS A 74 2.30 -2.93 2.35
CA LYS A 74 0.88 -2.96 2.67
C LYS A 74 0.16 -4.04 1.87
N CYS A 75 -0.15 -5.16 2.52
CA CYS A 75 -0.75 -6.32 1.90
C CYS A 75 -2.25 -6.39 2.16
N VAL A 76 -3.06 -6.52 1.10
CA VAL A 76 -4.49 -6.84 1.26
C VAL A 76 -4.59 -8.28 1.72
N TYR A 77 -5.24 -8.50 2.88
CA TYR A 77 -5.37 -9.82 3.47
C TYR A 77 -6.66 -10.50 3.03
N VAL A 78 -6.53 -11.66 2.43
CA VAL A 78 -7.63 -12.51 1.95
C VAL A 78 -7.52 -13.95 2.46
N GLY A 79 -6.67 -14.18 3.49
CA GLY A 79 -6.45 -15.50 4.09
C GLY A 79 -5.17 -16.19 3.64
N GLN A 80 -4.30 -15.52 2.89
CA GLN A 80 -3.00 -16.06 2.48
C GLN A 80 -2.03 -16.19 3.66
N PRO A 81 -1.10 -17.16 3.63
CA PRO A 81 -0.06 -17.27 4.65
C PRO A 81 0.89 -16.07 4.58
N LEU A 82 1.26 -15.51 5.75
CA LEU A 82 2.19 -14.38 5.82
C LEU A 82 3.60 -14.72 5.37
N SER A 83 3.96 -16.01 5.40
CA SER A 83 5.25 -16.49 4.88
C SER A 83 5.50 -16.20 3.41
N LEU A 84 4.48 -15.85 2.64
CA LEU A 84 4.63 -15.33 1.27
C LEU A 84 5.45 -14.04 1.20
N TYR A 85 5.55 -13.31 2.31
CA TYR A 85 6.23 -12.03 2.39
C TYR A 85 7.55 -12.09 3.15
N ASP A 86 7.99 -13.29 3.60
CA ASP A 86 9.21 -13.44 4.41
C ASP A 86 10.47 -12.96 3.71
N ASP A 87 10.56 -13.14 2.39
CA ASP A 87 11.69 -12.68 1.60
C ASP A 87 11.60 -11.21 1.18
N LEU A 88 10.49 -10.55 1.48
CA LEU A 88 10.20 -9.16 1.09
C LEU A 88 10.16 -8.22 2.30
N LYS A 89 9.61 -8.65 3.43
CA LYS A 89 9.30 -7.82 4.60
C LYS A 89 10.49 -7.07 5.17
N ASP A 90 11.68 -7.67 5.14
CA ASP A 90 12.90 -7.07 5.72
C ASP A 90 13.39 -5.84 4.93
N GLY A 91 12.85 -5.60 3.75
CA GLY A 91 13.13 -4.42 2.94
C GLY A 91 12.27 -3.20 3.28
N PHE A 92 11.39 -3.29 4.28
CA PHE A 92 10.42 -2.23 4.60
C PHE A 92 10.43 -1.88 6.09
N ASP A 93 10.32 -0.59 6.40
CA ASP A 93 10.29 -0.11 7.79
C ASP A 93 8.96 -0.41 8.47
N HIS A 94 7.88 -0.49 7.71
CA HIS A 94 6.53 -0.69 8.24
C HIS A 94 5.79 -1.78 7.45
N LEU A 95 5.19 -2.71 8.19
CA LEU A 95 4.40 -3.82 7.64
C LEU A 95 2.93 -3.64 7.99
N PHE A 96 2.06 -3.66 6.97
CA PHE A 96 0.62 -3.50 7.16
C PHE A 96 -0.19 -4.61 6.49
N LEU A 97 -1.18 -5.12 7.21
CA LEU A 97 -2.27 -5.92 6.67
C LEU A 97 -3.54 -5.07 6.57
N GLN A 98 -4.11 -5.04 5.38
CA GLN A 98 -5.35 -4.33 5.10
C GLN A 98 -6.47 -5.33 4.86
N PRO A 99 -7.58 -5.29 5.62
CA PRO A 99 -8.75 -6.12 5.32
C PRO A 99 -9.21 -5.88 3.89
N CYS A 100 -9.51 -6.97 3.18
CA CYS A 100 -10.16 -6.85 1.88
C CYS A 100 -11.55 -6.27 2.07
N TYR A 101 -11.82 -5.13 1.44
CA TYR A 101 -13.12 -4.50 1.40
C TYR A 101 -13.65 -4.49 -0.04
N ASP A 102 -14.84 -5.02 -0.23
CA ASP A 102 -15.52 -5.05 -1.52
C ASP A 102 -16.92 -4.44 -1.36
N GLU A 103 -17.20 -3.40 -2.13
CA GLU A 103 -18.50 -2.71 -2.11
C GLU A 103 -19.66 -3.62 -2.58
N ALA A 104 -19.35 -4.63 -3.41
CA ALA A 104 -20.33 -5.63 -3.82
C ALA A 104 -20.65 -6.66 -2.72
N MET A 105 -19.85 -6.71 -1.66
CA MET A 105 -20.08 -7.60 -0.53
C MET A 105 -21.00 -6.95 0.50
N SER A 106 -21.72 -7.81 1.25
CA SER A 106 -22.50 -7.34 2.39
C SER A 106 -21.62 -6.76 3.51
N VAL A 107 -22.19 -5.87 4.32
CA VAL A 107 -21.52 -5.31 5.52
C VAL A 107 -20.99 -6.42 6.43
N GLU A 108 -21.75 -7.53 6.58
CA GLU A 108 -21.36 -8.68 7.38
C GLU A 108 -20.08 -9.36 6.83
N LYS A 109 -19.98 -9.56 5.51
CA LYS A 109 -18.78 -10.17 4.89
C LYS A 109 -17.56 -9.27 5.03
N ASN A 110 -17.72 -7.98 4.81
CA ASN A 110 -16.66 -7.00 5.04
C ASN A 110 -16.24 -6.97 6.51
N GLY A 111 -17.19 -7.04 7.45
CA GLY A 111 -16.93 -7.14 8.89
C GLY A 111 -16.17 -8.41 9.26
N ARG A 112 -16.43 -9.54 8.63
CA ARG A 112 -15.67 -10.79 8.82
C ARG A 112 -14.24 -10.65 8.32
N SER A 113 -14.02 -10.05 7.13
CA SER A 113 -12.68 -9.78 6.61
C SER A 113 -11.87 -8.93 7.59
N PHE A 114 -12.49 -7.90 8.16
CA PHE A 114 -11.88 -7.07 9.20
C PHE A 114 -11.50 -7.90 10.43
N ALA A 115 -12.44 -8.65 11.01
CA ALA A 115 -12.22 -9.41 12.23
C ALA A 115 -11.10 -10.47 12.06
N ILE A 116 -11.06 -11.15 10.92
CA ILE A 116 -10.01 -12.11 10.60
C ILE A 116 -8.65 -11.41 10.49
N THR A 117 -8.58 -10.29 9.78
CA THR A 117 -7.32 -9.54 9.62
C THR A 117 -6.83 -9.00 10.96
N GLU A 118 -7.74 -8.48 11.80
CA GLU A 118 -7.43 -8.01 13.15
C GLU A 118 -6.83 -9.12 14.02
N ASP A 119 -7.42 -10.32 13.98
CA ASP A 119 -6.93 -11.47 14.74
C ASP A 119 -5.53 -11.89 14.27
N VAL A 120 -5.30 -11.93 12.96
CA VAL A 120 -3.97 -12.22 12.39
C VAL A 120 -2.93 -11.20 12.85
N VAL A 121 -3.25 -9.90 12.81
CA VAL A 121 -2.34 -8.85 13.29
C VAL A 121 -2.02 -9.00 14.77
N LYS A 122 -3.01 -9.32 15.61
CA LYS A 122 -2.79 -9.55 17.05
C LYS A 122 -1.81 -10.70 17.33
N ASN A 123 -1.80 -11.71 16.46
CA ASN A 123 -0.92 -12.89 16.59
C ASN A 123 0.44 -12.72 15.87
N ASN A 124 0.64 -11.62 15.12
CA ASN A 124 1.85 -11.32 14.36
C ASN A 124 2.25 -9.85 14.61
N PRO A 125 2.90 -9.54 15.74
CA PRO A 125 3.08 -8.15 16.23
C PRO A 125 3.98 -7.27 15.35
N GLU A 126 4.72 -7.84 14.42
CA GLU A 126 5.47 -7.11 13.39
C GLU A 126 4.55 -6.44 12.36
N TRP A 127 3.33 -6.97 12.20
CA TRP A 127 2.32 -6.41 11.30
C TRP A 127 1.37 -5.46 12.02
N ARG A 128 0.96 -4.41 11.34
CA ARG A 128 -0.03 -3.42 11.80
C ARG A 128 -1.30 -3.51 10.96
N LEU A 129 -2.42 -3.15 11.55
CA LEU A 129 -3.68 -3.06 10.81
C LEU A 129 -3.74 -1.76 10.04
N SER A 130 -4.00 -1.85 8.72
CA SER A 130 -4.31 -0.70 7.86
C SER A 130 -5.78 -0.69 7.49
N LEU A 131 -6.44 0.47 7.55
CA LEU A 131 -7.84 0.61 7.20
C LEU A 131 -8.04 1.61 6.08
N GLN A 132 -8.93 1.28 5.14
CA GLN A 132 -9.50 2.24 4.21
C GLN A 132 -10.59 3.02 4.95
N THR A 133 -10.19 3.94 5.83
CA THR A 133 -11.09 4.62 6.78
C THR A 133 -12.28 5.27 6.09
N HIS A 134 -12.08 5.87 4.90
CA HIS A 134 -13.16 6.47 4.11
C HIS A 134 -14.28 5.48 3.79
N LYS A 135 -13.95 4.22 3.46
CA LYS A 135 -14.95 3.18 3.15
C LYS A 135 -15.73 2.76 4.39
N TRP A 136 -15.06 2.65 5.54
CA TRP A 136 -15.71 2.31 6.81
C TRP A 136 -16.58 3.44 7.36
N MET A 137 -16.26 4.68 7.02
CA MET A 137 -17.03 5.87 7.39
C MET A 137 -18.13 6.22 6.37
N GLY A 138 -18.23 5.49 5.25
CA GLY A 138 -19.17 5.80 4.18
C GLY A 138 -18.89 7.15 3.48
N ILE A 139 -17.64 7.58 3.46
CA ILE A 139 -17.19 8.80 2.80
C ILE A 139 -16.64 8.40 1.43
N LEU A 140 -17.21 8.97 0.36
CA LEU A 140 -16.76 8.79 -1.03
C LEU A 140 -15.72 9.85 -1.41
#